data_1ef0e375a5c513825fa06bd833ef8ccb
#
_entry.id   1ef0e375a5c513825fa06bd833ef8ccb
#
_cell.length_a   1.000
_cell.length_b   1.000
_cell.length_c   1.000
_cell.angle_alpha   90.00
_cell.angle_beta   90.00
_cell.angle_gamma   90.00
#
_symmetry.space_group_name_H-M   'P 1'
#
loop_
_entity.id
_entity.type
_entity.pdbx_description
1 polymer ?
#
loop_
_entity_poly.entity_id
_entity_poly.type
_entity_poly.pdbx_seq_one_letter_code
_entity_poly.pdbx_strand_id
1 'polypeptide(L)'
;LQNPRDDPRLLHFFPAVIFSRPAIAALCAMLATAAPLHADELISIRGAMVAAEPVTAAAAQIKKDTGLDFRIVSDGGSGGAVASIGEDVTEVALLSRKMTPQEHAAWPDKAFHEVQFGKQALLIVVPSQVWDGGVRAITRDQLRGIYEGRVKNWKALGGEDRKITFYNRDVRTSAWELLMFFLYDDIRKAPPSEAEVLVEPSDVTTAVEFNGGSICVLEYAAPKPAAVHALGIRLADGSVAEPTAKEIAAGRYELSRPLVIATPRKPAGKVRRFVDFMLGPAGQAFLNKTGHLSNADLDAK
;
A
#
# COMPACT_ATOMS: atom_id res chain seq x y z
N LEU A 1 -42.77 -72.44 -13.97
CA LEU A 1 -41.97 -71.20 -13.99
C LEU A 1 -40.54 -71.63 -13.80
N GLN A 2 -39.79 -71.83 -14.91
CA GLN A 2 -38.41 -72.23 -14.95
C GLN A 2 -37.51 -71.02 -14.83
N ASN A 3 -36.47 -71.12 -13.97
CA ASN A 3 -35.46 -70.10 -13.68
C ASN A 3 -34.48 -70.02 -14.85
N PRO A 4 -34.16 -68.85 -15.43
CA PRO A 4 -33.34 -68.67 -16.64
C PRO A 4 -31.84 -68.78 -16.43
N ARG A 5 -31.34 -69.43 -15.37
CA ARG A 5 -29.90 -69.47 -15.00
C ARG A 5 -29.14 -70.74 -15.46
N ASP A 6 -29.78 -71.69 -16.17
CA ASP A 6 -29.11 -72.95 -16.48
C ASP A 6 -29.00 -73.23 -18.01
N ASP A 7 -28.56 -72.25 -18.81
CA ASP A 7 -28.12 -72.46 -20.18
C ASP A 7 -26.58 -72.42 -20.31
N PRO A 8 -25.93 -73.60 -20.54
CA PRO A 8 -24.49 -73.69 -20.59
C PRO A 8 -23.88 -73.22 -21.93
N ARG A 9 -24.58 -72.51 -22.79
CA ARG A 9 -24.13 -72.16 -24.14
C ARG A 9 -23.73 -70.71 -24.36
N LEU A 10 -23.59 -69.91 -23.33
CA LEU A 10 -23.14 -68.49 -23.41
C LEU A 10 -21.73 -68.23 -22.86
N LEU A 11 -20.85 -69.17 -23.10
CA LEU A 11 -19.39 -68.91 -22.95
C LEU A 11 -18.82 -68.33 -24.26
N HIS A 12 -19.13 -67.09 -24.54
CA HIS A 12 -18.47 -66.35 -25.63
C HIS A 12 -17.19 -65.70 -25.17
N PHE A 13 -16.15 -66.16 -25.75
CA PHE A 13 -14.78 -65.64 -25.90
C PHE A 13 -14.68 -64.11 -25.73
N PHE A 14 -14.07 -63.68 -24.65
CA PHE A 14 -13.40 -62.40 -24.63
C PHE A 14 -11.93 -62.62 -25.05
N PRO A 15 -11.45 -61.96 -26.12
CA PRO A 15 -10.04 -62.00 -26.44
C PRO A 15 -9.25 -61.27 -25.34
N ALA A 16 -8.33 -61.96 -24.68
CA ALA A 16 -7.38 -61.34 -23.78
C ALA A 16 -6.49 -60.40 -24.61
N VAL A 17 -6.66 -59.09 -24.42
CA VAL A 17 -5.76 -58.09 -24.98
C VAL A 17 -4.47 -58.15 -24.15
N ILE A 18 -3.49 -58.88 -24.69
CA ILE A 18 -2.13 -58.94 -24.13
C ILE A 18 -1.46 -57.63 -24.51
N PHE A 19 -1.46 -56.67 -23.60
CA PHE A 19 -0.64 -55.45 -23.75
C PHE A 19 0.83 -55.87 -23.58
N SER A 20 1.65 -55.65 -24.63
CA SER A 20 3.09 -55.88 -24.58
C SER A 20 3.76 -54.95 -23.54
N ARG A 21 4.74 -55.50 -22.81
CA ARG A 21 5.51 -54.79 -21.78
C ARG A 21 5.99 -53.36 -22.16
N PRO A 22 6.33 -53.01 -23.42
CA PRO A 22 6.68 -51.66 -23.81
C PRO A 22 5.51 -50.66 -23.81
N ALA A 23 4.25 -51.09 -24.02
CA ALA A 23 3.09 -50.22 -24.02
C ALA A 23 2.75 -49.73 -22.61
N ILE A 24 2.97 -50.55 -21.58
CA ILE A 24 2.75 -50.15 -20.17
C ILE A 24 3.84 -49.16 -19.71
N ALA A 25 5.08 -49.35 -20.14
CA ALA A 25 6.19 -48.45 -19.82
C ALA A 25 5.98 -47.03 -20.47
N ALA A 26 5.46 -46.99 -21.69
CA ALA A 26 5.16 -45.72 -22.38
C ALA A 26 3.98 -44.95 -21.72
N LEU A 27 2.97 -45.68 -21.22
CA LEU A 27 1.86 -45.06 -20.50
C LEU A 27 2.24 -44.53 -19.14
N CYS A 28 3.16 -45.20 -18.42
CA CYS A 28 3.73 -44.72 -17.17
C CYS A 28 4.68 -43.52 -17.37
N ALA A 29 5.39 -43.46 -18.51
CA ALA A 29 6.26 -42.30 -18.82
C ALA A 29 5.47 -41.04 -19.21
N MET A 30 4.29 -41.18 -19.80
CA MET A 30 3.41 -40.01 -20.08
C MET A 30 2.73 -39.43 -18.83
N LEU A 31 2.59 -40.19 -17.74
CA LEU A 31 2.05 -39.68 -16.47
C LEU A 31 3.05 -38.95 -15.61
N ALA A 32 4.38 -39.04 -15.93
CA ALA A 32 5.44 -38.40 -15.15
C ALA A 32 5.70 -36.92 -15.51
N THR A 33 5.02 -36.38 -16.54
CA THR A 33 5.15 -34.97 -16.96
C THR A 33 3.93 -34.11 -16.60
N ALA A 34 3.08 -34.57 -15.69
CA ALA A 34 2.12 -33.68 -15.07
C ALA A 34 2.92 -32.67 -14.24
N ALA A 35 3.19 -31.49 -14.81
CA ALA A 35 3.62 -30.35 -14.02
C ALA A 35 2.66 -30.25 -12.83
N PRO A 36 3.15 -30.05 -11.60
CA PRO A 36 2.25 -29.89 -10.47
C PRO A 36 1.28 -28.76 -10.83
N LEU A 37 0.01 -29.05 -10.96
CA LEU A 37 -1.02 -28.03 -10.89
C LEU A 37 -0.83 -27.40 -9.51
N HIS A 38 -0.17 -26.23 -9.48
CA HIS A 38 -0.14 -25.42 -8.28
C HIS A 38 -1.60 -25.07 -8.02
N ALA A 39 -2.21 -25.75 -7.06
CA ALA A 39 -3.47 -25.28 -6.50
C ALA A 39 -3.23 -23.84 -6.08
N ASP A 40 -4.05 -22.89 -6.56
CA ASP A 40 -3.94 -21.48 -6.19
C ASP A 40 -3.93 -21.38 -4.66
N GLU A 41 -2.78 -21.02 -4.09
CA GLU A 41 -2.65 -20.90 -2.63
C GLU A 41 -3.18 -19.53 -2.21
N LEU A 42 -4.31 -19.53 -1.52
CA LEU A 42 -4.93 -18.33 -1.01
C LEU A 42 -4.23 -17.83 0.27
N ILE A 43 -3.87 -16.55 0.32
CA ILE A 43 -3.39 -15.85 1.52
C ILE A 43 -4.50 -14.93 2.05
N SER A 44 -4.77 -15.02 3.35
CA SER A 44 -5.66 -14.09 4.05
C SER A 44 -4.88 -12.88 4.57
N ILE A 45 -5.31 -11.68 4.16
CA ILE A 45 -4.65 -10.41 4.48
C ILE A 45 -5.68 -9.46 5.09
N ARG A 46 -5.31 -8.74 6.15
CA ARG A 46 -6.06 -7.59 6.64
C ARG A 46 -5.14 -6.39 6.76
N GLY A 47 -5.64 -5.16 6.48
CA GLY A 47 -4.72 -4.05 6.52
C GLY A 47 -5.32 -2.66 6.40
N ALA A 48 -4.47 -1.68 6.68
CA ALA A 48 -4.72 -0.29 6.36
C ALA A 48 -4.81 -0.11 4.83
N MET A 49 -5.78 0.65 4.37
CA MET A 49 -6.05 0.87 2.94
C MET A 49 -4.80 1.29 2.17
N VAL A 50 -4.04 2.25 2.68
CA VAL A 50 -2.81 2.74 2.05
C VAL A 50 -1.76 1.66 1.82
N ALA A 51 -1.62 0.71 2.75
CA ALA A 51 -0.67 -0.39 2.61
C ALA A 51 -1.22 -1.52 1.71
N ALA A 52 -2.54 -1.59 1.54
CA ALA A 52 -3.22 -2.51 0.64
C ALA A 52 -3.20 -2.04 -0.83
N GLU A 53 -3.12 -0.74 -1.11
CA GLU A 53 -3.12 -0.16 -2.45
C GLU A 53 -2.05 -0.79 -3.38
N PRO A 54 -0.74 -0.78 -3.05
CA PRO A 54 0.29 -1.36 -3.91
C PRO A 54 0.16 -2.89 -4.05
N VAL A 55 -0.31 -3.58 -3.01
CA VAL A 55 -0.54 -5.04 -3.04
C VAL A 55 -1.69 -5.38 -3.98
N THR A 56 -2.80 -4.63 -3.90
CA THR A 56 -3.96 -4.80 -4.79
C THR A 56 -3.59 -4.49 -6.24
N ALA A 57 -2.82 -3.42 -6.48
CA ALA A 57 -2.33 -3.09 -7.81
C ALA A 57 -1.41 -4.17 -8.40
N ALA A 58 -0.67 -4.89 -7.55
CA ALA A 58 0.24 -5.97 -7.94
C ALA A 58 -0.45 -7.34 -8.09
N ALA A 59 -1.75 -7.48 -7.83
CA ALA A 59 -2.44 -8.78 -7.71
C ALA A 59 -2.18 -9.73 -8.89
N ALA A 60 -2.36 -9.25 -10.11
CA ALA A 60 -2.15 -10.06 -11.32
C ALA A 60 -0.69 -10.51 -11.47
N GLN A 61 0.27 -9.66 -11.09
CA GLN A 61 1.69 -9.97 -11.17
C GLN A 61 2.10 -10.94 -10.06
N ILE A 62 1.56 -10.76 -8.83
CA ILE A 62 1.76 -11.73 -7.73
C ILE A 62 1.30 -13.11 -8.15
N LYS A 63 0.07 -13.22 -8.71
CA LYS A 63 -0.46 -14.50 -9.18
C LYS A 63 0.43 -15.11 -10.26
N LYS A 64 0.85 -14.33 -11.26
CA LYS A 64 1.70 -14.77 -12.36
C LYS A 64 3.05 -15.31 -11.88
N ASP A 65 3.72 -14.61 -10.97
CA ASP A 65 5.11 -14.88 -10.58
C ASP A 65 5.21 -15.89 -9.45
N THR A 66 4.19 -16.00 -8.60
CA THR A 66 4.22 -16.79 -7.37
C THR A 66 3.17 -17.89 -7.29
N GLY A 67 2.15 -17.89 -8.17
CA GLY A 67 1.00 -18.78 -8.08
C GLY A 67 0.05 -18.48 -6.93
N LEU A 68 0.22 -17.32 -6.24
CA LEU A 68 -0.57 -16.96 -5.07
C LEU A 68 -1.80 -16.14 -5.46
N ASP A 69 -2.93 -16.49 -4.88
CA ASP A 69 -4.09 -15.59 -4.75
C ASP A 69 -4.15 -15.04 -3.33
N PHE A 70 -4.84 -13.93 -3.15
CA PHE A 70 -5.05 -13.37 -1.82
C PHE A 70 -6.42 -12.69 -1.69
N ARG A 71 -6.90 -12.67 -0.44
CA ARG A 71 -8.07 -11.89 -0.05
C ARG A 71 -7.63 -10.81 0.92
N ILE A 72 -7.84 -9.54 0.54
CA ILE A 72 -7.58 -8.40 1.41
C ILE A 72 -8.89 -7.86 1.98
N VAL A 73 -8.90 -7.60 3.29
CA VAL A 73 -9.94 -6.85 3.98
C VAL A 73 -9.30 -5.58 4.54
N SER A 74 -9.72 -4.42 4.02
CA SER A 74 -9.15 -3.11 4.38
C SER A 74 -10.10 -2.36 5.33
N ASP A 75 -10.39 -2.96 6.48
CA ASP A 75 -11.17 -2.36 7.56
C ASP A 75 -10.41 -2.39 8.88
N GLY A 76 -10.80 -1.55 9.83
CA GLY A 76 -10.18 -1.47 11.15
C GLY A 76 -8.74 -0.93 11.18
N GLY A 77 -8.20 -0.51 10.03
CA GLY A 77 -6.86 0.07 9.92
C GLY A 77 -5.75 -0.85 10.44
N SER A 78 -4.61 -0.25 10.86
CA SER A 78 -3.46 -1.02 11.39
C SER A 78 -3.79 -1.78 12.68
N GLY A 79 -4.60 -1.21 13.58
CA GLY A 79 -4.98 -1.87 14.83
C GLY A 79 -5.81 -3.14 14.62
N GLY A 80 -6.83 -3.07 13.75
CA GLY A 80 -7.64 -4.23 13.37
C GLY A 80 -6.85 -5.31 12.65
N ALA A 81 -5.86 -4.91 11.84
CA ALA A 81 -4.97 -5.84 11.18
C ALA A 81 -4.05 -6.58 12.15
N VAL A 82 -3.47 -5.86 13.14
CA VAL A 82 -2.65 -6.47 14.21
C VAL A 82 -3.47 -7.46 15.02
N ALA A 83 -4.68 -7.08 15.45
CA ALA A 83 -5.57 -7.99 16.18
C ALA A 83 -5.84 -9.27 15.37
N SER A 84 -6.08 -9.12 14.07
CA SER A 84 -6.39 -10.24 13.17
C SER A 84 -5.25 -11.28 13.07
N ILE A 85 -3.97 -10.84 13.02
CA ILE A 85 -2.82 -11.76 13.02
C ILE A 85 -2.50 -12.27 14.43
N GLY A 86 -2.80 -11.50 15.47
CA GLY A 86 -2.67 -11.93 16.86
C GLY A 86 -3.60 -13.09 17.19
N GLU A 87 -4.82 -13.05 16.67
CA GLU A 87 -5.88 -14.05 16.84
C GLU A 87 -5.85 -15.18 15.79
N ASP A 88 -4.82 -15.25 14.94
CA ASP A 88 -4.69 -16.20 13.81
C ASP A 88 -5.88 -16.19 12.81
N VAL A 89 -6.60 -15.07 12.71
CA VAL A 89 -7.71 -14.90 11.74
C VAL A 89 -7.17 -14.67 10.33
N THR A 90 -6.06 -13.93 10.23
CA THR A 90 -5.34 -13.70 8.96
C THR A 90 -3.86 -14.05 9.09
N GLU A 91 -3.22 -14.30 7.94
CA GLU A 91 -1.82 -14.70 7.90
C GLU A 91 -0.87 -13.51 7.78
N VAL A 92 -1.39 -12.39 7.24
CA VAL A 92 -0.62 -11.17 6.95
C VAL A 92 -1.42 -9.94 7.40
N ALA A 93 -0.75 -9.01 8.06
CA ALA A 93 -1.24 -7.67 8.32
C ALA A 93 -0.46 -6.65 7.48
N LEU A 94 -1.18 -5.71 6.85
CA LEU A 94 -0.62 -4.56 6.15
C LEU A 94 -0.86 -3.32 7.00
N LEU A 95 0.23 -2.69 7.45
CA LEU A 95 0.18 -1.62 8.44
C LEU A 95 0.71 -0.32 7.84
N SER A 96 0.17 0.81 8.29
CA SER A 96 0.66 2.17 7.99
C SER A 96 1.49 2.76 9.13
N ARG A 97 1.94 1.94 10.06
CA ARG A 97 2.84 2.23 11.17
C ARG A 97 3.47 0.93 11.68
N LYS A 98 4.50 1.04 12.48
CA LYS A 98 4.99 -0.11 13.27
C LYS A 98 3.95 -0.54 14.31
N MET A 99 4.02 -1.77 14.74
CA MET A 99 3.26 -2.24 15.89
C MET A 99 3.70 -1.50 17.16
N THR A 100 2.76 -1.26 18.05
CA THR A 100 3.02 -0.63 19.35
C THR A 100 3.53 -1.66 20.36
N PRO A 101 4.24 -1.22 21.43
CA PRO A 101 4.61 -2.12 22.53
C PRO A 101 3.39 -2.81 23.18
N GLN A 102 2.25 -2.12 23.26
CA GLN A 102 1.01 -2.67 23.80
C GLN A 102 0.43 -3.77 22.92
N GLU A 103 0.52 -3.61 21.59
CA GLU A 103 0.11 -4.65 20.63
C GLU A 103 1.02 -5.88 20.73
N HIS A 104 2.33 -5.72 20.87
CA HIS A 104 3.23 -6.84 21.15
C HIS A 104 2.90 -7.54 22.47
N ALA A 105 2.61 -6.78 23.51
CA ALA A 105 2.27 -7.33 24.85
C ALA A 105 0.92 -8.04 24.90
N ALA A 106 -0.01 -7.70 24.01
CA ALA A 106 -1.34 -8.32 23.96
C ALA A 106 -1.30 -9.80 23.51
N TRP A 107 -0.26 -10.20 22.75
CA TRP A 107 -0.06 -11.59 22.29
C TRP A 107 1.38 -12.05 22.57
N PRO A 108 1.72 -12.35 23.84
CA PRO A 108 3.10 -12.64 24.24
C PRO A 108 3.68 -13.94 23.65
N ASP A 109 2.82 -14.85 23.23
CA ASP A 109 3.21 -16.13 22.58
C ASP A 109 3.51 -15.97 21.09
N LYS A 110 3.25 -14.80 20.50
CA LYS A 110 3.53 -14.54 19.09
C LYS A 110 4.93 -13.95 18.92
N ALA A 111 5.68 -14.51 17.99
CA ALA A 111 6.97 -13.97 17.57
C ALA A 111 6.76 -13.09 16.33
N PHE A 112 6.00 -11.99 16.47
CA PHE A 112 5.68 -11.11 15.36
C PHE A 112 6.92 -10.71 14.55
N HIS A 113 6.78 -10.77 13.24
CA HIS A 113 7.81 -10.33 12.31
C HIS A 113 7.28 -9.17 11.49
N GLU A 114 7.95 -8.04 11.57
CA GLU A 114 7.61 -6.81 10.86
C GLU A 114 8.69 -6.50 9.83
N VAL A 115 8.29 -6.20 8.61
CA VAL A 115 9.20 -5.71 7.57
C VAL A 115 8.60 -4.51 6.85
N GLN A 116 9.35 -3.42 6.80
CA GLN A 116 8.96 -2.26 6.00
C GLN A 116 9.19 -2.58 4.53
N PHE A 117 8.14 -2.38 3.71
CA PHE A 117 8.22 -2.61 2.27
C PHE A 117 8.15 -1.31 1.45
N GLY A 118 7.93 -0.16 2.11
CA GLY A 118 7.94 1.15 1.50
C GLY A 118 7.50 2.24 2.47
N LYS A 119 7.27 3.45 1.95
CA LYS A 119 6.68 4.57 2.68
C LYS A 119 5.64 5.30 1.82
N GLN A 120 4.59 5.80 2.48
CA GLN A 120 3.80 6.88 1.93
C GLN A 120 4.39 8.21 2.36
N ALA A 121 4.48 9.18 1.44
CA ALA A 121 4.76 10.58 1.76
C ALA A 121 3.93 11.50 0.87
N LEU A 122 3.54 12.65 1.42
CA LEU A 122 2.85 13.71 0.69
C LEU A 122 3.72 14.95 0.64
N LEU A 123 3.72 15.61 -0.50
CA LEU A 123 4.30 16.93 -0.71
C LEU A 123 3.26 17.99 -0.41
N ILE A 124 3.62 19.05 0.28
CA ILE A 124 2.81 20.25 0.39
C ILE A 124 3.14 21.10 -0.83
N VAL A 125 2.23 21.19 -1.79
CA VAL A 125 2.49 21.81 -3.10
C VAL A 125 1.85 23.18 -3.24
N VAL A 126 2.61 24.09 -3.86
CA VAL A 126 2.23 25.47 -4.15
C VAL A 126 2.68 25.87 -5.55
N PRO A 127 2.06 26.89 -6.18
CA PRO A 127 2.50 27.41 -7.47
C PRO A 127 3.76 28.27 -7.35
N SER A 128 4.41 28.54 -8.51
CA SER A 128 5.60 29.40 -8.58
C SER A 128 5.38 30.77 -7.92
N GLN A 129 4.21 31.38 -8.05
CA GLN A 129 3.93 32.70 -7.47
C GLN A 129 4.07 32.72 -5.92
N VAL A 130 3.69 31.64 -5.25
CA VAL A 130 3.88 31.51 -3.80
C VAL A 130 5.34 31.21 -3.47
N TRP A 131 5.94 30.32 -4.24
CA TRP A 131 7.33 29.90 -4.09
C TRP A 131 8.29 31.07 -4.31
N ASP A 132 8.14 31.84 -5.39
CA ASP A 132 8.96 33.01 -5.73
C ASP A 132 8.66 34.19 -4.82
N GLY A 133 7.43 34.28 -4.28
CA GLY A 133 7.02 35.22 -3.24
C GLY A 133 7.65 34.97 -1.87
N GLY A 134 8.56 33.98 -1.73
CA GLY A 134 9.40 33.76 -0.55
C GLY A 134 8.94 32.68 0.41
N VAL A 135 7.78 32.02 0.20
CA VAL A 135 7.34 30.93 1.07
C VAL A 135 7.96 29.63 0.59
N ARG A 136 8.95 29.13 1.34
CA ARG A 136 9.71 27.91 1.02
C ARG A 136 9.44 26.76 1.99
N ALA A 137 8.96 27.07 3.18
CA ALA A 137 8.66 26.10 4.22
C ALA A 137 7.48 26.57 5.06
N ILE A 138 6.77 25.63 5.66
CA ILE A 138 5.59 25.85 6.48
C ILE A 138 5.66 24.99 7.73
N THR A 139 5.18 25.48 8.89
CA THR A 139 5.03 24.64 10.07
C THR A 139 3.73 23.85 10.01
N ARG A 140 3.65 22.75 10.79
CA ARG A 140 2.41 21.98 10.99
C ARG A 140 1.24 22.89 11.43
N ASP A 141 1.48 23.81 12.37
CA ASP A 141 0.45 24.72 12.88
C ASP A 141 -0.03 25.75 11.84
N GLN A 142 0.88 26.25 11.00
CA GLN A 142 0.52 27.11 9.88
C GLN A 142 -0.35 26.38 8.86
N LEU A 143 0.02 25.15 8.48
CA LEU A 143 -0.78 24.33 7.57
C LEU A 143 -2.16 24.03 8.17
N ARG A 144 -2.20 23.69 9.47
CA ARG A 144 -3.48 23.50 10.19
C ARG A 144 -4.31 24.79 10.18
N GLY A 145 -3.70 25.94 10.39
CA GLY A 145 -4.37 27.24 10.33
C GLY A 145 -4.96 27.55 8.95
N ILE A 146 -4.28 27.12 7.87
CA ILE A 146 -4.82 27.22 6.49
C ILE A 146 -6.02 26.27 6.32
N TYR A 147 -5.87 24.99 6.72
CA TYR A 147 -6.95 24.01 6.64
C TYR A 147 -8.22 24.47 7.35
N GLU A 148 -8.08 25.05 8.52
CA GLU A 148 -9.18 25.58 9.34
C GLU A 148 -9.68 26.97 8.88
N GLY A 149 -9.10 27.54 7.84
CA GLY A 149 -9.46 28.86 7.34
C GLY A 149 -9.12 30.04 8.28
N ARG A 150 -8.23 29.83 9.27
CA ARG A 150 -7.70 30.89 10.15
C ARG A 150 -6.62 31.71 9.47
N VAL A 151 -5.81 31.08 8.62
CA VAL A 151 -4.77 31.74 7.81
C VAL A 151 -5.28 31.77 6.36
N LYS A 152 -5.58 32.98 5.86
CA LYS A 152 -6.24 33.21 4.54
C LYS A 152 -5.37 33.98 3.55
N ASN A 153 -4.17 34.39 3.95
CA ASN A 153 -3.30 35.21 3.11
C ASN A 153 -1.83 34.82 3.31
N TRP A 154 -1.09 34.67 2.22
CA TRP A 154 0.32 34.28 2.21
C TRP A 154 1.22 35.29 2.94
N LYS A 155 0.83 36.58 3.00
CA LYS A 155 1.55 37.62 3.77
C LYS A 155 1.70 37.25 5.25
N ALA A 156 0.73 36.57 5.84
CA ALA A 156 0.82 36.08 7.22
C ALA A 156 1.90 35.01 7.43
N LEU A 157 2.40 34.42 6.34
CA LEU A 157 3.44 33.41 6.32
C LEU A 157 4.77 33.91 5.73
N GLY A 158 4.91 35.25 5.58
CA GLY A 158 6.10 35.91 5.03
C GLY A 158 6.16 35.97 3.51
N GLY A 159 5.07 35.63 2.83
CA GLY A 159 4.92 35.76 1.37
C GLY A 159 4.33 37.12 0.95
N GLU A 160 3.98 37.21 -0.31
CA GLU A 160 3.27 38.35 -0.88
C GLU A 160 1.84 38.50 -0.34
N ASP A 161 1.23 39.69 -0.52
CA ASP A 161 -0.17 39.95 -0.21
C ASP A 161 -1.06 39.23 -1.23
N ARG A 162 -1.32 37.95 -0.97
CA ARG A 162 -2.03 37.04 -1.87
C ARG A 162 -2.97 36.13 -1.07
N LYS A 163 -4.24 36.04 -1.50
CA LYS A 163 -5.23 35.16 -0.87
C LYS A 163 -4.79 33.70 -1.02
N ILE A 164 -4.93 32.93 0.05
CA ILE A 164 -4.75 31.49 0.02
C ILE A 164 -6.01 30.80 -0.48
N THR A 165 -5.86 29.90 -1.44
CA THR A 165 -6.88 28.94 -1.87
C THR A 165 -6.42 27.54 -1.48
N PHE A 166 -6.98 27.00 -0.40
CA PHE A 166 -6.70 25.63 0.01
C PHE A 166 -7.59 24.66 -0.77
N TYR A 167 -6.99 23.66 -1.40
CA TYR A 167 -7.69 22.51 -1.97
C TYR A 167 -7.55 21.31 -1.05
N ASN A 168 -8.66 20.63 -0.74
CA ASN A 168 -8.66 19.45 0.10
C ASN A 168 -8.56 18.18 -0.75
N ARG A 169 -8.20 17.06 -0.12
CA ARG A 169 -8.27 15.73 -0.73
C ARG A 169 -9.58 15.04 -0.32
N ASP A 170 -10.07 14.11 -1.15
CA ASP A 170 -11.25 13.33 -0.83
C ASP A 170 -11.01 12.50 0.45
N VAL A 171 -11.96 12.55 1.38
CA VAL A 171 -11.89 11.89 2.70
C VAL A 171 -11.71 10.36 2.62
N ARG A 172 -12.00 9.77 1.46
CA ARG A 172 -11.83 8.34 1.20
C ARG A 172 -10.40 7.98 0.77
N THR A 173 -9.52 8.97 0.57
CA THR A 173 -8.15 8.74 0.12
C THR A 173 -7.17 8.58 1.27
N SER A 174 -6.13 7.79 1.05
CA SER A 174 -5.00 7.65 1.97
C SER A 174 -4.22 8.97 2.15
N ALA A 175 -4.28 9.86 1.14
CA ALA A 175 -3.69 11.20 1.21
C ALA A 175 -4.41 12.09 2.23
N TRP A 176 -5.75 12.12 2.22
CA TRP A 176 -6.51 12.85 3.23
C TRP A 176 -6.24 12.30 4.64
N GLU A 177 -6.27 10.98 4.79
CA GLU A 177 -6.00 10.33 6.07
C GLU A 177 -4.62 10.72 6.64
N LEU A 178 -3.57 10.68 5.82
CA LEU A 178 -2.22 11.06 6.25
C LEU A 178 -2.13 12.55 6.59
N LEU A 179 -2.75 13.44 5.79
CA LEU A 179 -2.79 14.87 6.09
C LEU A 179 -3.49 15.13 7.43
N MET A 180 -4.66 14.53 7.67
CA MET A 180 -5.39 14.70 8.93
C MET A 180 -4.62 14.15 10.12
N PHE A 181 -3.98 12.99 9.96
CA PHE A 181 -3.13 12.46 11.01
C PHE A 181 -1.93 13.38 11.31
N PHE A 182 -1.31 13.93 10.28
CA PHE A 182 -0.24 14.92 10.43
C PHE A 182 -0.72 16.19 11.14
N LEU A 183 -1.91 16.71 10.84
CA LEU A 183 -2.42 17.95 11.44
C LEU A 183 -2.95 17.77 12.87
N TYR A 184 -3.59 16.65 13.18
CA TYR A 184 -4.40 16.47 14.40
C TYR A 184 -4.01 15.29 15.29
N ASP A 185 -3.06 14.44 14.87
CA ASP A 185 -2.66 13.17 15.52
C ASP A 185 -3.78 12.10 15.59
N ASP A 186 -5.03 12.48 15.26
CA ASP A 186 -6.21 11.64 15.26
C ASP A 186 -7.19 12.18 14.22
N ILE A 187 -7.49 11.40 13.20
CA ILE A 187 -8.38 11.83 12.09
C ILE A 187 -9.79 12.22 12.56
N ARG A 188 -10.24 11.68 13.72
CA ARG A 188 -11.56 12.01 14.30
C ARG A 188 -11.62 13.41 14.88
N LYS A 189 -10.47 14.07 15.10
CA LYS A 189 -10.36 15.45 15.57
C LYS A 189 -10.36 16.47 14.44
N ALA A 190 -10.28 16.01 13.19
CA ALA A 190 -10.28 16.90 12.03
C ALA A 190 -11.64 17.58 11.89
N PRO A 191 -11.70 18.92 11.86
CA PRO A 191 -12.95 19.63 11.60
C PRO A 191 -13.36 19.43 10.13
N PRO A 192 -14.64 19.57 9.79
CA PRO A 192 -15.09 19.61 8.41
C PRO A 192 -14.44 20.80 7.68
N SER A 193 -14.17 20.63 6.39
CA SER A 193 -13.62 21.66 5.53
C SER A 193 -14.61 21.96 4.39
N GLU A 194 -14.81 23.24 4.09
CA GLU A 194 -15.62 23.71 2.94
C GLU A 194 -14.75 23.89 1.68
N ALA A 195 -13.46 23.56 1.74
CA ALA A 195 -12.56 23.67 0.62
C ALA A 195 -12.97 22.74 -0.52
N GLU A 196 -12.73 23.15 -1.76
CA GLU A 196 -12.91 22.33 -2.94
C GLU A 196 -12.08 21.04 -2.81
N VAL A 197 -12.70 19.90 -3.16
CA VAL A 197 -12.10 18.59 -3.01
C VAL A 197 -11.55 18.10 -4.34
N LEU A 198 -10.28 17.72 -4.35
CA LEU A 198 -9.59 17.12 -5.50
C LEU A 198 -9.32 15.63 -5.21
N VAL A 199 -9.64 14.78 -6.19
CA VAL A 199 -9.52 13.32 -6.03
C VAL A 199 -8.20 12.82 -6.61
N GLU A 200 -7.95 13.13 -7.88
CA GLU A 200 -6.80 12.59 -8.60
C GLU A 200 -5.55 13.50 -8.44
N PRO A 201 -4.33 12.92 -8.44
CA PRO A 201 -3.09 13.70 -8.42
C PRO A 201 -2.96 14.69 -9.58
N SER A 202 -3.50 14.36 -10.76
CA SER A 202 -3.53 15.23 -11.94
C SER A 202 -4.39 16.48 -11.71
N ASP A 203 -5.51 16.34 -11.00
CA ASP A 203 -6.38 17.48 -10.67
C ASP A 203 -5.65 18.43 -9.72
N VAL A 204 -4.91 17.88 -8.73
CA VAL A 204 -4.09 18.66 -7.80
C VAL A 204 -3.04 19.48 -8.57
N THR A 205 -2.26 18.83 -9.45
CA THR A 205 -1.22 19.54 -10.20
C THR A 205 -1.79 20.63 -11.09
N THR A 206 -2.91 20.36 -11.78
CA THR A 206 -3.62 21.33 -12.61
C THR A 206 -4.14 22.50 -11.78
N ALA A 207 -4.87 22.24 -10.69
CA ALA A 207 -5.42 23.29 -9.84
C ALA A 207 -4.34 24.17 -9.22
N VAL A 208 -3.20 23.57 -8.80
CA VAL A 208 -2.09 24.30 -8.22
C VAL A 208 -1.36 25.13 -9.28
N GLU A 209 -1.13 24.60 -10.47
CA GLU A 209 -0.45 25.31 -11.54
C GLU A 209 -1.21 26.58 -11.99
N PHE A 210 -2.54 26.49 -12.13
CA PHE A 210 -3.36 27.57 -12.66
C PHE A 210 -3.94 28.53 -11.61
N ASN A 211 -3.80 28.24 -10.32
CA ASN A 211 -4.22 29.15 -9.24
C ASN A 211 -3.00 29.66 -8.46
N GLY A 212 -2.57 30.89 -8.74
CA GLY A 212 -1.36 31.51 -8.19
C GLY A 212 -1.33 31.70 -6.66
N GLY A 213 -2.41 31.41 -5.93
CA GLY A 213 -2.46 31.48 -4.45
C GLY A 213 -2.80 30.14 -3.80
N SER A 214 -2.78 29.08 -4.56
CA SER A 214 -3.22 27.75 -4.11
C SER A 214 -2.22 27.03 -3.21
N ILE A 215 -2.76 26.06 -2.46
CA ILE A 215 -2.00 25.06 -1.70
C ILE A 215 -2.82 23.77 -1.63
N CYS A 216 -2.17 22.63 -1.82
CA CYS A 216 -2.74 21.29 -1.65
C CYS A 216 -1.67 20.32 -1.19
N VAL A 217 -2.02 19.05 -0.95
CA VAL A 217 -1.07 17.95 -0.80
C VAL A 217 -1.13 17.00 -1.99
N LEU A 218 0.05 16.52 -2.39
CA LEU A 218 0.26 15.64 -3.55
C LEU A 218 1.10 14.43 -3.14
N GLU A 219 0.83 13.27 -3.68
CA GLU A 219 1.63 12.07 -3.49
C GLU A 219 3.08 12.30 -3.96
N TYR A 220 4.06 11.84 -3.20
CA TYR A 220 5.49 12.11 -3.47
C TYR A 220 5.94 11.68 -4.87
N ALA A 221 5.52 10.49 -5.30
CA ALA A 221 5.91 9.95 -6.61
C ALA A 221 5.03 10.45 -7.77
N ALA A 222 4.02 11.30 -7.51
CA ALA A 222 3.19 11.87 -8.56
C ALA A 222 4.00 12.85 -9.44
N PRO A 223 3.81 12.82 -10.78
CA PRO A 223 4.43 13.80 -11.67
C PRO A 223 4.03 15.24 -11.29
N LYS A 224 5.01 16.15 -11.32
CA LYS A 224 4.79 17.58 -11.06
C LYS A 224 5.24 18.42 -12.25
N PRO A 225 4.43 19.38 -12.74
CA PRO A 225 4.89 20.44 -13.62
C PRO A 225 5.99 21.30 -12.97
N ALA A 226 6.83 21.94 -13.77
CA ALA A 226 7.89 22.82 -13.25
C ALA A 226 7.35 24.01 -12.45
N ALA A 227 6.11 24.45 -12.72
CA ALA A 227 5.43 25.52 -12.01
C ALA A 227 4.84 25.11 -10.65
N VAL A 228 4.92 23.82 -10.28
CA VAL A 228 4.42 23.30 -9.00
C VAL A 228 5.62 22.95 -8.11
N HIS A 229 5.73 23.65 -6.99
CA HIS A 229 6.83 23.52 -6.04
C HIS A 229 6.37 22.84 -4.75
N ALA A 230 7.28 22.09 -4.12
CA ALA A 230 7.01 21.45 -2.83
C ALA A 230 7.65 22.21 -1.69
N LEU A 231 6.86 22.56 -0.67
CA LEU A 231 7.36 23.25 0.53
C LEU A 231 8.06 22.27 1.47
N GLY A 232 9.14 22.74 2.14
CA GLY A 232 9.69 22.07 3.30
C GLY A 232 8.79 22.18 4.54
N ILE A 233 8.99 21.29 5.50
CA ILE A 233 8.35 21.36 6.82
C ILE A 233 9.34 22.00 7.80
N ARG A 234 8.94 23.14 8.40
CA ARG A 234 9.73 23.77 9.46
C ARG A 234 9.43 23.07 10.79
N LEU A 235 10.46 22.47 11.35
CA LEU A 235 10.40 21.69 12.58
C LEU A 235 10.45 22.60 13.83
N ALA A 236 10.18 22.02 15.00
CA ALA A 236 10.16 22.75 16.27
C ALA A 236 11.51 23.35 16.67
N ASP A 237 12.63 22.76 16.21
CA ASP A 237 13.98 23.28 16.42
C ASP A 237 14.37 24.42 15.45
N GLY A 238 13.45 24.83 14.57
CA GLY A 238 13.63 25.87 13.56
C GLY A 238 14.29 25.37 12.27
N SER A 239 14.80 24.15 12.22
CA SER A 239 15.32 23.54 10.99
C SER A 239 14.21 23.27 9.98
N VAL A 240 14.58 23.08 8.71
CA VAL A 240 13.63 22.71 7.65
C VAL A 240 13.93 21.29 7.18
N ALA A 241 12.93 20.45 7.23
CA ALA A 241 12.96 19.15 6.58
C ALA A 241 12.47 19.34 5.14
N GLU A 242 13.38 19.17 4.19
CA GLU A 242 13.06 19.27 2.77
C GLU A 242 12.28 18.04 2.30
N PRO A 243 11.39 18.17 1.30
CA PRO A 243 10.60 17.04 0.76
C PRO A 243 11.46 16.13 -0.13
N THR A 244 12.50 15.53 0.43
CA THR A 244 13.43 14.64 -0.25
C THR A 244 13.35 13.22 0.30
N ALA A 245 13.67 12.21 -0.54
CA ALA A 245 13.68 10.81 -0.11
C ALA A 245 14.60 10.61 1.12
N LYS A 246 15.72 11.31 1.18
CA LYS A 246 16.66 11.29 2.32
C LYS A 246 16.02 11.76 3.63
N GLU A 247 15.33 12.89 3.63
CA GLU A 247 14.65 13.44 4.82
C GLU A 247 13.45 12.56 5.23
N ILE A 248 12.74 11.98 4.24
CA ILE A 248 11.66 11.03 4.45
C ILE A 248 12.19 9.72 5.04
N ALA A 249 13.31 9.19 4.53
CA ALA A 249 13.97 7.99 5.05
C ALA A 249 14.42 8.19 6.49
N ALA A 250 15.02 9.34 6.79
CA ALA A 250 15.47 9.72 8.13
C ALA A 250 14.31 10.02 9.11
N GLY A 251 13.06 10.11 8.64
CA GLY A 251 11.90 10.43 9.46
C GLY A 251 11.80 11.91 9.85
N ARG A 252 12.60 12.79 9.25
CA ARG A 252 12.55 14.25 9.53
C ARG A 252 11.40 14.93 8.80
N TYR A 253 11.07 14.46 7.57
CA TYR A 253 9.89 14.93 6.84
C TYR A 253 8.65 14.20 7.38
N GLU A 254 7.97 14.83 8.33
CA GLU A 254 6.92 14.21 9.18
C GLU A 254 5.63 13.90 8.42
N LEU A 255 5.37 14.52 7.26
CA LEU A 255 4.21 14.20 6.42
C LEU A 255 4.47 12.91 5.62
N SER A 256 4.88 11.87 6.35
CA SER A 256 5.16 10.55 5.82
C SER A 256 4.87 9.46 6.86
N ARG A 257 4.63 8.23 6.38
CA ARG A 257 4.43 7.05 7.24
C ARG A 257 4.98 5.78 6.58
N PRO A 258 5.46 4.80 7.36
CA PRO A 258 5.93 3.55 6.82
C PRO A 258 4.77 2.68 6.31
N LEU A 259 5.04 1.83 5.33
CA LEU A 259 4.20 0.73 4.94
C LEU A 259 4.88 -0.56 5.40
N VAL A 260 4.21 -1.32 6.25
CA VAL A 260 4.77 -2.49 6.94
C VAL A 260 3.93 -3.72 6.67
N ILE A 261 4.61 -4.83 6.34
CA ILE A 261 4.02 -6.16 6.38
C ILE A 261 4.36 -6.76 7.75
N ALA A 262 3.34 -7.17 8.49
CA ALA A 262 3.51 -7.90 9.74
C ALA A 262 2.90 -9.30 9.64
N THR A 263 3.55 -10.26 10.29
CA THR A 263 3.11 -11.66 10.34
C THR A 263 3.24 -12.19 11.77
N PRO A 264 2.42 -13.17 12.19
CA PRO A 264 2.42 -13.66 13.58
C PRO A 264 3.72 -14.41 13.98
N ARG A 265 4.55 -14.73 12.99
CA ARG A 265 5.85 -15.39 13.12
C ARG A 265 6.70 -15.13 11.88
N LYS A 266 7.97 -15.51 11.89
CA LYS A 266 8.85 -15.39 10.71
C LYS A 266 8.18 -16.03 9.49
N PRO A 267 8.06 -15.31 8.36
CA PRO A 267 7.40 -15.80 7.16
C PRO A 267 7.98 -17.11 6.63
N ALA A 268 7.12 -18.05 6.25
CA ALA A 268 7.48 -19.33 5.64
C ALA A 268 6.47 -19.69 4.53
N GLY A 269 6.82 -20.64 3.66
CA GLY A 269 5.94 -21.15 2.61
C GLY A 269 5.36 -20.04 1.72
N LYS A 270 4.04 -20.05 1.52
CA LYS A 270 3.33 -19.07 0.70
C LYS A 270 3.47 -17.63 1.20
N VAL A 271 3.42 -17.41 2.53
CA VAL A 271 3.57 -16.08 3.13
C VAL A 271 4.96 -15.51 2.86
N ARG A 272 6.01 -16.35 2.90
CA ARG A 272 7.36 -15.93 2.53
C ARG A 272 7.45 -15.51 1.06
N ARG A 273 6.89 -16.30 0.13
CA ARG A 273 6.86 -15.92 -1.29
C ARG A 273 6.18 -14.58 -1.54
N PHE A 274 5.07 -14.33 -0.84
CA PHE A 274 4.38 -13.02 -0.88
C PHE A 274 5.28 -11.89 -0.39
N VAL A 275 5.90 -12.04 0.78
CA VAL A 275 6.80 -11.03 1.36
C VAL A 275 8.00 -10.79 0.44
N ASP A 276 8.64 -11.86 -0.04
CA ASP A 276 9.81 -11.78 -0.94
C ASP A 276 9.42 -11.09 -2.28
N PHE A 277 8.21 -11.34 -2.81
CA PHE A 277 7.70 -10.62 -3.97
C PHE A 277 7.56 -9.11 -3.70
N MET A 278 6.92 -8.72 -2.61
CA MET A 278 6.70 -7.31 -2.28
C MET A 278 8.00 -6.55 -2.00
N LEU A 279 9.02 -7.23 -1.48
CA LEU A 279 10.36 -6.67 -1.27
C LEU A 279 11.24 -6.72 -2.54
N GLY A 280 10.90 -7.55 -3.50
CA GLY A 280 11.61 -7.70 -4.76
C GLY A 280 11.31 -6.59 -5.77
N PRO A 281 12.09 -6.49 -6.87
CA PRO A 281 11.96 -5.41 -7.85
C PRO A 281 10.55 -5.24 -8.42
N ALA A 282 9.84 -6.34 -8.67
CA ALA A 282 8.48 -6.30 -9.21
C ALA A 282 7.49 -5.65 -8.21
N GLY A 283 7.49 -6.08 -6.94
CA GLY A 283 6.66 -5.50 -5.89
C GLY A 283 6.99 -4.03 -5.63
N GLN A 284 8.28 -3.69 -5.63
CA GLN A 284 8.76 -2.31 -5.42
C GLN A 284 8.33 -1.36 -6.55
N ALA A 285 8.24 -1.84 -7.79
CA ALA A 285 7.73 -1.05 -8.92
C ALA A 285 6.23 -0.69 -8.74
N PHE A 286 5.45 -1.55 -8.09
CA PHE A 286 4.04 -1.23 -7.80
C PHE A 286 3.88 -0.17 -6.70
N LEU A 287 4.81 -0.06 -5.76
CA LEU A 287 4.84 1.07 -4.81
C LEU A 287 4.93 2.40 -5.57
N ASN A 288 5.92 2.54 -6.46
CA ASN A 288 6.09 3.76 -7.24
C ASN A 288 4.88 4.05 -8.14
N LYS A 289 4.31 3.01 -8.76
CA LYS A 289 3.11 3.13 -9.59
C LYS A 289 1.88 3.65 -8.82
N THR A 290 1.81 3.35 -7.52
CA THR A 290 0.71 3.80 -6.64
C THR A 290 1.07 5.06 -5.83
N GLY A 291 2.12 5.79 -6.21
CA GLY A 291 2.49 7.06 -5.58
C GLY A 291 3.29 6.95 -4.28
N HIS A 292 3.77 5.74 -3.94
CA HIS A 292 4.56 5.48 -2.74
C HIS A 292 6.06 5.42 -3.03
N LEU A 293 6.89 5.61 -2.00
CA LEU A 293 8.33 5.38 -2.10
C LEU A 293 8.66 3.91 -1.89
N SER A 294 9.43 3.37 -2.80
CA SER A 294 10.06 2.05 -2.67
C SER A 294 11.25 2.09 -1.69
N ASN A 295 11.73 0.94 -1.25
CA ASN A 295 12.96 0.86 -0.46
C ASN A 295 14.17 1.40 -1.24
N ALA A 296 14.23 1.19 -2.56
CA ALA A 296 15.29 1.74 -3.39
C ALA A 296 15.31 3.28 -3.41
N ASP A 297 14.14 3.93 -3.40
CA ASP A 297 14.05 5.39 -3.30
C ASP A 297 14.53 5.89 -1.94
N LEU A 298 14.27 5.13 -0.88
CA LEU A 298 14.66 5.47 0.50
C LEU A 298 16.15 5.25 0.76
N ASP A 299 16.80 4.31 0.05
CA ASP A 299 18.22 3.99 0.15
C ASP A 299 19.09 4.85 -0.77
N ALA A 300 18.48 5.59 -1.71
CA ALA A 300 19.20 6.51 -2.60
C ALA A 300 19.84 7.64 -1.78
N LYS A 301 21.19 7.72 -1.82
CA LYS A 301 22.01 8.67 -1.07
C LYS A 301 22.04 10.05 -1.71
#